data_7577de703d15ee1a95373572c2b1ae91
#
_entry.id   7577de703d15ee1a95373572c2b1ae91
#
_cell.length_a   1.000
_cell.length_b   1.000
_cell.length_c   1.000
_cell.angle_alpha   90.00
_cell.angle_beta   90.00
_cell.angle_gamma   90.00
#
_symmetry.space_group_name_H-M   'P 1'
#
loop_
_entity.id
_entity.type
_entity.pdbx_description
1 polymer ?
#
loop_
_entity_poly.entity_id
_entity_poly.type
_entity_poly.pdbx_seq_one_letter_code
_entity_poly.pdbx_strand_id
1 'polypeptide(L)'
;RKPEILLLDEPLANLDVLAQQVILEDLKAIANSVNNPIALILSSQQLYEVEKISDKVIFLKNGKYQDNENKYETENPNLIVEIDTDHSREELLQIFQPFNLEKLNFNGGLFVAYFSPETEFSDVLSALGNSKIQVTYIRNISSSTRRFFVE
;
A
#
# COMPACT_ATOMS: atom_id res chain seq x y z
N ARG A 1 12.65 -30.23 -18.09
CA ARG A 1 11.40 -30.26 -17.32
C ARG A 1 10.93 -28.80 -17.13
N LYS A 2 9.71 -28.50 -17.50
CA LYS A 2 9.16 -27.14 -17.31
C LYS A 2 8.71 -27.04 -15.85
N PRO A 3 9.14 -26.00 -15.10
CA PRO A 3 8.68 -25.81 -13.72
C PRO A 3 7.20 -25.41 -13.71
N GLU A 4 6.46 -25.89 -12.75
CA GLU A 4 5.09 -25.47 -12.46
C GLU A 4 5.05 -24.37 -11.41
N ILE A 5 6.10 -24.29 -10.58
CA ILE A 5 6.25 -23.31 -9.51
C ILE A 5 7.67 -22.73 -9.57
N LEU A 6 7.78 -21.41 -9.48
CA LEU A 6 9.02 -20.68 -9.35
C LEU A 6 9.08 -19.97 -8.00
N LEU A 7 10.11 -20.26 -7.22
CA LEU A 7 10.36 -19.63 -5.92
C LEU A 7 11.56 -18.70 -6.03
N LEU A 8 11.38 -17.42 -5.70
CA LEU A 8 12.43 -16.41 -5.75
C LEU A 8 12.55 -15.71 -4.39
N ASP A 9 13.77 -15.71 -3.88
CA ASP A 9 14.08 -15.01 -2.62
C ASP A 9 14.76 -13.69 -2.92
N GLU A 10 14.13 -12.57 -2.50
CA GLU A 10 14.59 -11.20 -2.71
C GLU A 10 15.09 -10.89 -4.14
N PRO A 11 14.34 -11.21 -5.21
CA PRO A 11 14.83 -11.10 -6.58
C PRO A 11 15.10 -9.67 -7.03
N LEU A 12 14.60 -8.66 -6.29
CA LEU A 12 14.76 -7.25 -6.59
C LEU A 12 15.90 -6.59 -5.79
N ALA A 13 16.56 -7.34 -4.91
CA ALA A 13 17.62 -6.80 -4.08
C ALA A 13 18.80 -6.28 -4.93
N ASN A 14 19.33 -5.13 -4.55
CA ASN A 14 20.50 -4.49 -5.19
C ASN A 14 20.31 -4.09 -6.67
N LEU A 15 19.09 -4.03 -7.15
CA LEU A 15 18.76 -3.53 -8.47
C LEU A 15 18.31 -2.07 -8.40
N ASP A 16 18.63 -1.29 -9.43
CA ASP A 16 18.03 0.03 -9.60
C ASP A 16 16.53 -0.07 -9.97
N VAL A 17 15.81 1.02 -9.82
CA VAL A 17 14.34 1.06 -10.00
C VAL A 17 13.90 0.60 -11.38
N LEU A 18 14.66 0.94 -12.43
CA LEU A 18 14.31 0.55 -13.80
C LEU A 18 14.51 -0.95 -14.01
N ALA A 19 15.61 -1.51 -13.52
CA ALA A 19 15.86 -2.95 -13.57
C ALA A 19 14.81 -3.73 -12.78
N GLN A 20 14.39 -3.24 -11.62
CA GLN A 20 13.30 -3.84 -10.84
C GLN A 20 11.99 -3.90 -11.63
N GLN A 21 11.61 -2.83 -12.29
CA GLN A 21 10.38 -2.79 -13.09
C GLN A 21 10.42 -3.79 -14.24
N VAL A 22 11.52 -3.84 -14.99
CA VAL A 22 11.68 -4.78 -16.09
C VAL A 22 11.56 -6.23 -15.62
N ILE A 23 12.24 -6.58 -14.54
CA ILE A 23 12.19 -7.93 -13.97
C ILE A 23 10.78 -8.29 -13.50
N LEU A 24 10.08 -7.38 -12.84
CA LEU A 24 8.72 -7.63 -12.38
C LEU A 24 7.75 -7.83 -13.54
N GLU A 25 7.88 -7.06 -14.62
CA GLU A 25 7.07 -7.22 -15.84
C GLU A 25 7.35 -8.56 -16.51
N ASP A 26 8.62 -8.95 -16.62
CA ASP A 26 9.02 -10.24 -17.18
C ASP A 26 8.50 -11.42 -16.34
N LEU A 27 8.62 -11.34 -15.02
CA LEU A 27 8.10 -12.36 -14.10
C LEU A 27 6.58 -12.50 -14.21
N LYS A 28 5.86 -11.38 -14.29
CA LYS A 28 4.42 -11.37 -14.51
C LYS A 28 4.04 -12.00 -15.86
N ALA A 29 4.76 -11.68 -16.91
CA ALA A 29 4.55 -12.25 -18.24
C ALA A 29 4.78 -13.76 -18.25
N ILE A 30 5.82 -14.24 -17.58
CA ILE A 30 6.11 -15.67 -17.43
C ILE A 30 5.01 -16.38 -16.64
N ALA A 31 4.59 -15.81 -15.51
CA ALA A 31 3.52 -16.37 -14.67
C ALA A 31 2.20 -16.52 -15.44
N ASN A 32 1.87 -15.52 -16.25
CA ASN A 32 0.62 -15.46 -17.03
C ASN A 32 0.73 -16.04 -18.45
N SER A 33 1.78 -16.80 -18.75
CA SER A 33 1.97 -17.40 -20.08
C SER A 33 0.79 -18.31 -20.46
N VAL A 34 0.19 -18.05 -21.61
CA VAL A 34 -0.99 -18.79 -22.10
C VAL A 34 -0.69 -20.27 -22.29
N ASN A 35 0.52 -20.62 -22.74
CA ASN A 35 0.87 -21.99 -23.07
C ASN A 35 1.39 -22.78 -21.85
N ASN A 36 2.00 -22.11 -20.90
CA ASN A 36 2.58 -22.74 -19.71
C ASN A 36 2.53 -21.74 -18.53
N PRO A 37 1.37 -21.52 -17.92
CA PRO A 37 1.27 -20.68 -16.73
C PRO A 37 2.05 -21.35 -15.59
N ILE A 38 2.77 -20.55 -14.81
CA ILE A 38 3.49 -21.01 -13.63
C ILE A 38 3.05 -20.24 -12.40
N ALA A 39 3.02 -20.92 -11.26
CA ALA A 39 2.85 -20.23 -9.98
C ALA A 39 4.17 -19.55 -9.59
N LEU A 40 4.12 -18.26 -9.31
CA LEU A 40 5.28 -17.49 -8.89
C LEU A 40 5.13 -17.10 -7.42
N ILE A 41 6.09 -17.47 -6.58
CA ILE A 41 6.19 -17.05 -5.20
C ILE A 41 7.51 -16.30 -5.03
N LEU A 42 7.45 -15.06 -4.59
CA LEU A 42 8.63 -14.25 -4.36
C LEU A 42 8.60 -13.61 -2.97
N SER A 43 9.76 -13.51 -2.33
CA SER A 43 9.94 -12.69 -1.15
C SER A 43 10.45 -11.31 -1.55
N SER A 44 10.02 -10.26 -0.84
CA SER A 44 10.56 -8.93 -1.02
C SER A 44 10.26 -8.02 0.18
N GLN A 45 11.19 -7.12 0.46
CA GLN A 45 10.98 -6.00 1.39
C GLN A 45 10.42 -4.76 0.68
N GLN A 46 10.34 -4.79 -0.64
CA GLN A 46 9.88 -3.67 -1.48
C GLN A 46 8.40 -3.82 -1.80
N LEU A 47 7.56 -3.47 -0.82
CA LEU A 47 6.11 -3.67 -0.87
C LEU A 47 5.45 -3.05 -2.08
N TYR A 48 5.80 -1.80 -2.40
CA TYR A 48 5.11 -1.03 -3.44
C TYR A 48 5.24 -1.67 -4.83
N GLU A 49 6.43 -2.15 -5.18
CA GLU A 49 6.67 -2.74 -6.50
C GLU A 49 6.04 -4.12 -6.62
N VAL A 50 6.16 -4.94 -5.58
CA VAL A 50 5.62 -6.29 -5.57
C VAL A 50 4.08 -6.29 -5.54
N GLU A 51 3.47 -5.37 -4.81
CA GLU A 51 2.02 -5.24 -4.68
C GLU A 51 1.33 -5.02 -6.04
N LYS A 52 1.98 -4.30 -6.96
CA LYS A 52 1.43 -4.03 -8.30
C LYS A 52 1.26 -5.27 -9.18
N ILE A 53 2.06 -6.30 -8.94
CA ILE A 53 2.06 -7.50 -9.79
C ILE A 53 1.47 -8.72 -9.09
N SER A 54 1.31 -8.69 -7.76
CA SER A 54 0.88 -9.84 -6.97
C SER A 54 -0.64 -9.98 -6.95
N ASP A 55 -1.12 -11.19 -7.14
CA ASP A 55 -2.53 -11.53 -6.95
C ASP A 55 -2.87 -11.69 -5.46
N LYS A 56 -1.88 -12.15 -4.67
CA LYS A 56 -1.99 -12.33 -3.23
C LYS A 56 -0.68 -11.97 -2.52
N VAL A 57 -0.78 -11.25 -1.41
CA VAL A 57 0.37 -10.91 -0.57
C VAL A 57 0.23 -11.58 0.80
N ILE A 58 1.30 -12.25 1.22
CA ILE A 58 1.40 -12.92 2.52
C ILE A 58 2.37 -12.16 3.40
N PHE A 59 1.96 -11.79 4.61
CA PHE A 59 2.81 -11.10 5.56
C PHE A 59 3.40 -12.03 6.58
N LEU A 60 4.71 -11.88 6.80
CA LEU A 60 5.43 -12.52 7.89
C LEU A 60 5.89 -11.45 8.87
N LYS A 61 5.47 -11.53 10.13
CA LYS A 61 5.90 -10.65 11.20
C LYS A 61 6.36 -11.49 12.39
N ASN A 62 7.58 -11.27 12.86
CA ASN A 62 8.17 -12.02 13.97
C ASN A 62 8.13 -13.56 13.77
N GLY A 63 8.40 -14.00 12.54
CA GLY A 63 8.40 -15.43 12.18
C GLY A 63 7.02 -16.08 12.12
N LYS A 64 5.94 -15.29 12.19
CA LYS A 64 4.57 -15.79 12.12
C LYS A 64 3.85 -15.26 10.89
N TYR A 65 3.05 -16.14 10.31
CA TYR A 65 2.10 -15.77 9.27
C TYR A 65 1.02 -14.83 9.85
N GLN A 66 0.78 -13.74 9.15
CA GLN A 66 -0.35 -12.84 9.43
C GLN A 66 -1.41 -13.12 8.39
N ASP A 67 -2.51 -13.74 8.83
CA ASP A 67 -3.66 -13.93 7.96
C ASP A 67 -4.41 -12.61 7.81
N ASN A 68 -4.28 -12.03 6.62
CA ASN A 68 -4.94 -10.78 6.29
C ASN A 68 -6.16 -10.99 5.37
N GLU A 69 -6.51 -12.26 5.06
CA GLU A 69 -7.66 -12.55 4.20
C GLU A 69 -8.95 -11.91 4.73
N ASN A 70 -9.14 -11.91 6.05
CA ASN A 70 -10.29 -11.24 6.68
C ASN A 70 -10.21 -9.70 6.73
N LYS A 71 -9.05 -9.11 6.45
CA LYS A 71 -8.89 -7.63 6.44
C LYS A 71 -9.09 -7.00 5.05
N TYR A 72 -9.01 -7.79 3.98
CA TYR A 72 -9.32 -7.33 2.62
C TYR A 72 -10.81 -7.40 2.28
N GLU A 73 -11.57 -8.23 2.98
CA GLU A 73 -12.99 -8.51 2.71
C GLU A 73 -13.97 -7.76 3.63
N THR A 74 -13.53 -6.76 4.38
CA THR A 74 -14.51 -5.88 5.05
C THR A 74 -15.27 -5.12 3.95
N GLU A 75 -16.55 -5.33 3.88
CA GLU A 75 -17.47 -4.73 2.88
C GLU A 75 -17.37 -3.20 2.80
N ASN A 76 -16.75 -2.55 3.79
CA ASN A 76 -16.41 -1.13 3.80
C ASN A 76 -15.13 -0.88 4.64
N PRO A 77 -13.93 -0.98 4.07
CA PRO A 77 -12.72 -0.65 4.82
C PRO A 77 -12.65 0.85 5.09
N ASN A 78 -12.10 1.23 6.24
CA ASN A 78 -11.79 2.61 6.55
C ASN A 78 -10.93 3.23 5.43
N LEU A 79 -11.16 4.49 5.13
CA LEU A 79 -10.26 5.26 4.27
C LEU A 79 -9.00 5.61 5.08
N ILE A 80 -7.85 5.14 4.63
CA ILE A 80 -6.56 5.38 5.26
C ILE A 80 -5.67 6.16 4.29
N VAL A 81 -5.21 7.33 4.72
CA VAL A 81 -4.46 8.26 3.88
C VAL A 81 -3.14 8.63 4.54
N GLU A 82 -2.04 8.43 3.83
CA GLU A 82 -0.72 8.98 4.19
C GLU A 82 -0.57 10.38 3.61
N ILE A 83 -0.02 11.29 4.41
CA ILE A 83 0.15 12.70 4.05
C ILE A 83 1.51 13.19 4.54
N ASP A 84 2.29 13.77 3.63
CA ASP A 84 3.49 14.54 3.96
C ASP A 84 3.21 16.03 3.81
N THR A 85 3.38 16.77 4.90
CA THR A 85 3.16 18.21 4.97
C THR A 85 3.97 18.82 6.11
N ASP A 86 4.39 20.07 5.96
CA ASP A 86 5.03 20.85 7.02
C ASP A 86 4.03 21.45 8.02
N HIS A 87 2.73 21.28 7.76
CA HIS A 87 1.69 21.78 8.64
C HIS A 87 1.54 20.93 9.90
N SER A 88 1.05 21.56 10.97
CA SER A 88 0.91 20.90 12.26
C SER A 88 -0.21 19.88 12.30
N ARG A 89 -0.14 18.97 13.26
CA ARG A 89 -1.20 18.00 13.54
C ARG A 89 -2.53 18.68 13.86
N GLU A 90 -2.49 19.80 14.57
CA GLU A 90 -3.65 20.57 14.98
C GLU A 90 -4.38 21.17 13.78
N GLU A 91 -3.65 21.69 12.80
CA GLU A 91 -4.22 22.20 11.55
C GLU A 91 -4.90 21.10 10.75
N LEU A 92 -4.25 19.93 10.62
CA LEU A 92 -4.85 18.78 9.94
C LEU A 92 -6.11 18.27 10.66
N LEU A 93 -6.11 18.23 12.00
CA LEU A 93 -7.29 17.86 12.78
C LEU A 93 -8.47 18.78 12.52
N GLN A 94 -8.25 20.10 12.46
CA GLN A 94 -9.29 21.08 12.15
C GLN A 94 -9.88 20.89 10.75
N ILE A 95 -9.02 20.59 9.77
CA ILE A 95 -9.44 20.39 8.37
C ILE A 95 -10.26 19.10 8.22
N PHE A 96 -9.84 18.04 8.89
CA PHE A 96 -10.45 16.73 8.72
C PHE A 96 -11.62 16.43 9.65
N GLN A 97 -11.84 17.27 10.68
CA GLN A 97 -12.96 17.12 11.61
C GLN A 97 -14.33 16.95 10.92
N PRO A 98 -14.67 17.70 9.86
CA PRO A 98 -15.96 17.55 9.17
C PRO A 98 -16.10 16.26 8.36
N PHE A 99 -15.01 15.52 8.16
CA PHE A 99 -14.93 14.36 7.26
C PHE A 99 -14.86 13.02 8.01
N ASN A 100 -15.39 12.94 9.21
CA ASN A 100 -15.43 11.72 10.03
C ASN A 100 -14.03 11.11 10.27
N LEU A 101 -13.05 11.96 10.59
CA LEU A 101 -11.73 11.54 11.01
C LEU A 101 -11.83 10.76 12.34
N GLU A 102 -11.35 9.52 12.34
CA GLU A 102 -11.34 8.67 13.54
C GLU A 102 -10.01 8.76 14.29
N LYS A 103 -8.90 8.84 13.54
CA LYS A 103 -7.56 8.84 14.12
C LYS A 103 -6.58 9.55 13.20
N LEU A 104 -5.64 10.28 13.78
CA LEU A 104 -4.51 10.88 13.08
C LEU A 104 -3.21 10.55 13.82
N ASN A 105 -2.36 9.76 13.19
CA ASN A 105 -1.05 9.37 13.70
C ASN A 105 0.07 10.06 12.93
N PHE A 106 1.23 10.20 13.58
CA PHE A 106 2.47 10.57 12.92
C PHE A 106 3.43 9.39 13.00
N ASN A 107 3.85 8.86 11.85
CA ASN A 107 4.68 7.68 11.77
C ASN A 107 5.72 7.83 10.65
N GLY A 108 6.99 7.72 11.00
CA GLY A 108 8.08 7.73 10.02
C GLY A 108 8.20 9.01 9.19
N GLY A 109 7.80 10.16 9.74
CA GLY A 109 7.82 11.44 9.04
C GLY A 109 6.56 11.77 8.25
N LEU A 110 5.56 10.89 8.26
CA LEU A 110 4.27 11.06 7.58
C LEU A 110 3.11 11.09 8.58
N PHE A 111 2.08 11.86 8.29
CA PHE A 111 0.79 11.71 8.94
C PHE A 111 0.01 10.56 8.31
N VAL A 112 -0.67 9.78 9.13
CA VAL A 112 -1.58 8.73 8.70
C VAL A 112 -2.95 9.04 9.27
N ALA A 113 -3.88 9.40 8.40
CA ALA A 113 -5.25 9.74 8.74
C ALA A 113 -6.18 8.55 8.47
N TYR A 114 -6.99 8.20 9.46
CA TYR A 114 -8.01 7.15 9.39
C TYR A 114 -9.36 7.81 9.42
N PHE A 115 -10.13 7.59 8.37
CA PHE A 115 -11.50 8.10 8.24
C PHE A 115 -12.50 6.94 8.27
N SER A 116 -13.75 7.25 8.55
CA SER A 116 -14.82 6.25 8.43
C SER A 116 -14.96 5.76 6.99
N PRO A 117 -15.52 4.55 6.77
CA PRO A 117 -15.72 4.00 5.44
C PRO A 117 -16.59 4.85 4.51
N GLU A 118 -17.36 5.78 5.06
CA GLU A 118 -18.26 6.67 4.30
C GLU A 118 -17.54 7.87 3.69
N THR A 119 -16.29 8.12 4.09
CA THR A 119 -15.50 9.26 3.62
C THR A 119 -14.82 8.92 2.29
N GLU A 120 -15.04 9.74 1.28
CA GLU A 120 -14.41 9.58 -0.02
C GLU A 120 -13.03 10.26 -0.04
N PHE A 121 -12.08 9.63 -0.73
CA PHE A 121 -10.73 10.20 -0.88
C PHE A 121 -10.73 11.55 -1.60
N SER A 122 -11.66 11.76 -2.53
CA SER A 122 -11.87 13.03 -3.23
C SER A 122 -12.24 14.18 -2.29
N ASP A 123 -13.00 13.89 -1.22
CA ASP A 123 -13.39 14.88 -0.22
C ASP A 123 -12.17 15.31 0.60
N VAL A 124 -11.30 14.38 0.95
CA VAL A 124 -10.04 14.66 1.65
C VAL A 124 -9.13 15.55 0.80
N LEU A 125 -8.97 15.23 -0.49
CA LEU A 125 -8.19 16.05 -1.42
C LEU A 125 -8.76 17.46 -1.56
N SER A 126 -10.07 17.59 -1.67
CA SER A 126 -10.76 18.87 -1.76
C SER A 126 -10.60 19.71 -0.48
N ALA A 127 -10.68 19.07 0.69
CA ALA A 127 -10.49 19.74 1.97
C ALA A 127 -9.09 20.33 2.11
N LEU A 128 -8.06 19.56 1.73
CA LEU A 128 -6.67 20.03 1.75
C LEU A 128 -6.46 21.18 0.75
N GLY A 129 -6.98 21.07 -0.47
CA GLY A 129 -6.89 22.09 -1.49
C GLY A 129 -7.58 23.41 -1.08
N ASN A 130 -8.78 23.34 -0.52
CA ASN A 130 -9.54 24.51 -0.06
C ASN A 130 -8.87 25.20 1.14
N SER A 131 -8.18 24.44 1.98
CA SER A 131 -7.46 24.96 3.16
C SER A 131 -6.09 25.54 2.80
N LYS A 132 -5.70 25.48 1.53
CA LYS A 132 -4.39 25.94 1.03
C LYS A 132 -3.21 25.32 1.77
N ILE A 133 -3.38 24.11 2.30
CA ILE A 133 -2.31 23.32 2.90
C ILE A 133 -1.35 22.86 1.81
N GLN A 134 -0.06 23.08 2.06
CA GLN A 134 0.98 22.59 1.19
C GLN A 134 1.24 21.10 1.48
N VAL A 135 0.93 20.25 0.54
CA VAL A 135 1.12 18.80 0.63
C VAL A 135 2.23 18.39 -0.32
N THR A 136 3.27 17.77 0.23
CA THR A 136 4.41 17.25 -0.55
C THR A 136 4.10 15.86 -1.13
N TYR A 137 3.33 15.06 -0.38
CA TYR A 137 2.95 13.72 -0.76
C TYR A 137 1.61 13.36 -0.14
N ILE A 138 0.78 12.66 -0.90
CA ILE A 138 -0.47 12.08 -0.41
C ILE A 138 -0.75 10.75 -1.11
N ARG A 139 -1.18 9.76 -0.36
CA ARG A 139 -1.53 8.43 -0.88
C ARG A 139 -2.68 7.81 -0.11
N ASN A 140 -3.66 7.30 -0.85
CA ASN A 140 -4.68 6.40 -0.30
C ASN A 140 -4.07 5.00 -0.15
N ILE A 141 -3.96 4.50 1.07
CA ILE A 141 -3.39 3.19 1.40
C ILE A 141 -4.45 2.19 1.91
N SER A 142 -5.72 2.50 1.77
CA SER A 142 -6.83 1.68 2.30
C SER A 142 -6.82 0.24 1.77
N SER A 143 -6.49 0.08 0.48
CA SER A 143 -6.35 -1.22 -0.19
C SER A 143 -4.90 -1.69 -0.31
N SER A 144 -3.94 -0.91 0.20
CA SER A 144 -2.52 -1.23 0.15
C SER A 144 -2.11 -2.09 1.35
N THR A 145 -1.17 -3.00 1.13
CA THR A 145 -0.51 -3.76 2.20
C THR A 145 0.23 -2.87 3.19
N ARG A 146 0.62 -1.66 2.77
CA ARG A 146 1.31 -0.67 3.60
C ARG A 146 0.52 -0.30 4.86
N ARG A 147 -0.82 -0.35 4.83
CA ARG A 147 -1.67 -0.09 5.99
C ARG A 147 -1.34 -0.95 7.22
N PHE A 148 -0.77 -2.14 7.02
CA PHE A 148 -0.41 -3.05 8.10
C PHE A 148 0.89 -2.69 8.81
N PHE A 149 1.66 -1.77 8.26
CA PHE A 149 2.94 -1.31 8.81
C PHE A 149 2.87 0.06 9.49
N VAL A 150 1.75 0.76 9.36
CA VAL A 150 1.55 2.10 9.94
C VAL A 150 0.65 2.12 11.17
N GLU A 151 0.18 0.94 11.62
CA GLU A 151 -0.58 0.75 12.86
C GLU A 151 0.32 0.72 14.11
#